data_093aee7a51212c823dc6d008de4dadd3
#
_entry.id   093aee7a51212c823dc6d008de4dadd3
#
_cell.length_a   1.000
_cell.length_b   1.000
_cell.length_c   1.000
_cell.angle_alpha   90.00
_cell.angle_beta   90.00
_cell.angle_gamma   90.00
#
_symmetry.space_group_name_H-M   'P 1'
#
loop_
_entity.id
_entity.type
_entity.pdbx_description
1 polymer ?
#
loop_
_entity_poly.entity_id
_entity_poly.type
_entity_poly.pdbx_seq_one_letter_code
_entity_poly.pdbx_strand_id
1 'polypeptide(L)'
;MLLKRYDLAIINRSFWPKNQIIGESLLQLSEKTFNDGRSAVVITQSSENLKKIMTKSDRGLGVAFKECKSRSDSSTKLLYRIFDALIFMFWVAWNLILTRPKNIYVSTDPPLIVPFIVFLYSKISRSSYVYHLQDIHPEATNIVVKLNPVLFTFLKKVDNLVIRNASSIITITQTMKDEITARSKTKSKIHLVDNPTATIVDIAQSKITGFVFSGNAGKLQRIPLLLKSIVKYKERGGVLPFLFIGAGVYSDEIRSLSSKYKDITYSGLVDANTANDLTSKYEWALLPIEDEVTKYAFPSKTSSYVSCGVNILSICSEQTSVATWVVDNNYGINTLPKVDDLVNVFFKIENGLTINKKIVDQNYFSIENFVHKIFNIVFNKGRA
;
A
#
# COMPACT_ATOMS: atom_id res chain seq x y z
N MET A 1 -7.31 5.69 -40.67
CA MET A 1 -7.89 5.09 -39.44
C MET A 1 -7.66 6.09 -38.30
N LEU A 2 -8.67 6.86 -37.90
CA LEU A 2 -8.57 7.79 -36.79
C LEU A 2 -8.21 7.00 -35.53
N LEU A 3 -7.05 7.28 -34.92
CA LEU A 3 -6.63 6.66 -33.66
C LEU A 3 -7.68 6.99 -32.59
N LYS A 4 -8.29 5.96 -31.99
CA LYS A 4 -9.31 6.11 -30.95
C LYS A 4 -8.70 6.83 -29.75
N ARG A 5 -9.29 7.95 -29.35
CA ARG A 5 -8.87 8.68 -28.14
C ARG A 5 -9.58 8.11 -26.91
N TYR A 6 -8.83 7.66 -25.91
CA TYR A 6 -9.39 7.12 -24.68
C TYR A 6 -9.71 8.22 -23.66
N ASP A 7 -10.75 8.03 -22.85
CA ASP A 7 -11.10 8.97 -21.79
C ASP A 7 -10.22 8.82 -20.56
N LEU A 8 -9.76 7.58 -20.26
CA LEU A 8 -8.83 7.29 -19.16
C LEU A 8 -7.78 6.28 -19.57
N ALA A 9 -6.49 6.57 -19.26
CA ALA A 9 -5.44 5.58 -19.16
C ALA A 9 -5.10 5.33 -17.69
N ILE A 10 -5.03 4.07 -17.29
CA ILE A 10 -4.58 3.62 -15.97
C ILE A 10 -3.22 2.99 -16.13
N ILE A 11 -2.21 3.55 -15.47
CA ILE A 11 -0.81 3.09 -15.59
C ILE A 11 -0.33 2.63 -14.22
N ASN A 12 -0.09 1.33 -14.09
CA ASN A 12 0.49 0.68 -12.93
C ASN A 12 1.20 -0.60 -13.36
N ARG A 13 2.41 -0.84 -12.85
CA ARG A 13 3.17 -2.03 -13.24
C ARG A 13 2.53 -3.29 -12.73
N SER A 14 2.24 -3.33 -11.43
CA SER A 14 1.59 -4.47 -10.79
C SER A 14 0.07 -4.40 -10.97
N PHE A 15 -0.53 -5.47 -11.49
CA PHE A 15 -1.95 -5.51 -11.80
C PHE A 15 -2.60 -6.83 -11.34
N TRP A 16 -3.91 -6.89 -11.38
CA TRP A 16 -4.68 -8.11 -11.13
C TRP A 16 -4.34 -9.20 -12.18
N PRO A 17 -4.32 -10.51 -11.83
CA PRO A 17 -4.66 -11.10 -10.52
C PRO A 17 -3.51 -11.14 -9.52
N LYS A 18 -2.27 -10.85 -9.93
CA LYS A 18 -1.10 -10.93 -9.06
C LYS A 18 -1.17 -9.96 -7.88
N ASN A 19 -1.67 -8.75 -8.10
CA ASN A 19 -1.94 -7.77 -7.05
C ASN A 19 -3.43 -7.74 -6.73
N GLN A 20 -3.83 -8.34 -5.62
CA GLN A 20 -5.22 -8.55 -5.23
C GLN A 20 -5.87 -7.35 -4.53
N ILE A 21 -5.13 -6.32 -4.20
CA ILE A 21 -5.67 -5.12 -3.54
C ILE A 21 -5.65 -3.95 -4.51
N ILE A 22 -4.49 -3.37 -4.75
CA ILE A 22 -4.39 -2.20 -5.66
C ILE A 22 -4.67 -2.61 -7.11
N GLY A 23 -4.15 -3.77 -7.55
CA GLY A 23 -4.42 -4.28 -8.91
C GLY A 23 -5.90 -4.55 -9.15
N GLU A 24 -6.60 -5.14 -8.18
CA GLU A 24 -8.05 -5.32 -8.22
C GLU A 24 -8.78 -3.97 -8.23
N SER A 25 -8.37 -3.03 -7.38
CA SER A 25 -8.95 -1.68 -7.37
C SER A 25 -8.82 -0.97 -8.71
N LEU A 26 -7.69 -1.14 -9.40
CA LEU A 26 -7.46 -0.53 -10.72
C LEU A 26 -8.24 -1.24 -11.83
N LEU A 27 -8.46 -2.55 -11.71
CA LEU A 27 -9.36 -3.29 -12.59
C LEU A 27 -10.79 -2.77 -12.44
N GLN A 28 -11.30 -2.70 -11.20
CA GLN A 28 -12.65 -2.15 -10.94
C GLN A 28 -12.77 -0.68 -11.37
N LEU A 29 -11.74 0.15 -11.22
CA LEU A 29 -11.72 1.51 -11.73
C LEU A 29 -11.89 1.55 -13.25
N SER A 30 -11.24 0.63 -13.97
CA SER A 30 -11.36 0.53 -15.42
C SER A 30 -12.76 0.06 -15.87
N GLU A 31 -13.32 -0.93 -15.18
CA GLU A 31 -14.69 -1.45 -15.39
C GLU A 31 -15.73 -0.37 -15.08
N LYS A 32 -15.61 0.33 -13.93
CA LYS A 32 -16.46 1.46 -13.58
C LYS A 32 -16.42 2.57 -14.63
N THR A 33 -15.23 2.86 -15.17
CA THR A 33 -15.06 3.86 -16.25
C THR A 33 -15.83 3.44 -17.49
N PHE A 34 -15.76 2.17 -17.88
CA PHE A 34 -16.49 1.64 -19.02
C PHE A 34 -18.01 1.66 -18.78
N ASN A 35 -18.46 1.21 -17.61
CA ASN A 35 -19.89 1.19 -17.24
C ASN A 35 -20.49 2.60 -17.17
N ASP A 36 -19.67 3.63 -16.93
CA ASP A 36 -20.06 5.05 -16.97
C ASP A 36 -20.10 5.61 -18.43
N GLY A 37 -20.01 4.74 -19.44
CA GLY A 37 -20.05 5.11 -20.86
C GLY A 37 -18.75 5.73 -21.40
N ARG A 38 -17.63 5.64 -20.67
CA ARG A 38 -16.33 6.18 -21.05
C ARG A 38 -15.39 5.07 -21.48
N SER A 39 -14.41 5.41 -22.32
CA SER A 39 -13.38 4.46 -22.77
C SER A 39 -12.19 4.44 -21.84
N ALA A 40 -11.79 3.22 -21.40
CA ALA A 40 -10.63 3.00 -20.56
C ALA A 40 -9.57 2.15 -21.25
N VAL A 41 -8.30 2.44 -20.97
CA VAL A 41 -7.14 1.61 -21.33
C VAL A 41 -6.26 1.41 -20.09
N VAL A 42 -5.87 0.16 -19.85
CA VAL A 42 -4.92 -0.21 -18.80
C VAL A 42 -3.57 -0.52 -19.44
N ILE A 43 -2.52 0.16 -18.98
CA ILE A 43 -1.13 -0.06 -19.41
C ILE A 43 -0.39 -0.66 -18.23
N THR A 44 0.02 -1.92 -18.34
CA THR A 44 0.55 -2.69 -17.21
C THR A 44 1.62 -3.68 -17.64
N GLN A 45 2.23 -4.36 -16.67
CA GLN A 45 3.20 -5.43 -16.88
C GLN A 45 2.66 -6.73 -16.26
N SER A 46 2.75 -7.84 -17.00
CA SER A 46 2.31 -9.15 -16.52
C SER A 46 3.28 -10.25 -16.96
N SER A 47 3.43 -11.27 -16.14
CA SER A 47 4.10 -12.52 -16.52
C SER A 47 3.18 -13.48 -17.27
N GLU A 48 1.87 -13.26 -17.18
CA GLU A 48 0.81 -14.10 -17.75
C GLU A 48 0.03 -13.32 -18.81
N ASN A 49 -0.68 -14.03 -19.68
CA ASN A 49 -1.54 -13.41 -20.70
C ASN A 49 -2.82 -12.86 -20.05
N LEU A 50 -2.85 -11.56 -19.77
CA LEU A 50 -3.98 -10.90 -19.11
C LEU A 50 -5.28 -11.05 -19.92
N LYS A 51 -5.23 -10.94 -21.24
CA LYS A 51 -6.42 -11.08 -22.06
C LYS A 51 -7.09 -12.44 -21.87
N LYS A 52 -6.31 -13.52 -21.82
CA LYS A 52 -6.83 -14.87 -21.57
C LYS A 52 -7.42 -15.01 -20.18
N ILE A 53 -6.77 -14.41 -19.17
CA ILE A 53 -7.25 -14.43 -17.78
C ILE A 53 -8.55 -13.65 -17.66
N MET A 54 -8.63 -12.42 -18.21
CA MET A 54 -9.82 -11.58 -18.20
C MET A 54 -11.03 -12.29 -18.83
N THR A 55 -10.83 -12.91 -20.02
CA THR A 55 -11.89 -13.66 -20.69
C THR A 55 -12.36 -14.84 -19.84
N LYS A 56 -11.43 -15.57 -19.18
CA LYS A 56 -11.80 -16.71 -18.33
C LYS A 56 -12.55 -16.32 -17.07
N SER A 57 -12.29 -15.13 -16.54
CA SER A 57 -12.89 -14.63 -15.29
C SER A 57 -14.11 -13.75 -15.52
N ASP A 58 -14.51 -13.53 -16.77
CA ASP A 58 -15.57 -12.61 -17.17
C ASP A 58 -15.38 -11.19 -16.60
N ARG A 59 -14.13 -10.70 -16.66
CA ARG A 59 -13.73 -9.40 -16.12
C ARG A 59 -13.16 -8.50 -17.20
N GLY A 60 -13.15 -7.19 -16.97
CA GLY A 60 -12.55 -6.19 -17.85
C GLY A 60 -13.26 -6.04 -19.19
N LEU A 61 -14.55 -6.36 -19.28
CA LEU A 61 -15.35 -6.22 -20.50
C LEU A 61 -15.32 -4.76 -20.99
N GLY A 62 -15.06 -4.56 -22.28
CA GLY A 62 -15.00 -3.24 -22.91
C GLY A 62 -13.75 -2.40 -22.56
N VAL A 63 -12.88 -2.89 -21.70
CA VAL A 63 -11.60 -2.25 -21.35
C VAL A 63 -10.50 -2.71 -22.29
N ALA A 64 -9.66 -1.78 -22.74
CA ALA A 64 -8.47 -2.12 -23.53
C ALA A 64 -7.27 -2.39 -22.62
N PHE A 65 -6.62 -3.55 -22.79
CA PHE A 65 -5.40 -3.90 -22.05
C PHE A 65 -4.18 -3.82 -22.95
N LYS A 66 -3.14 -3.13 -22.48
CA LYS A 66 -1.82 -2.99 -23.11
C LYS A 66 -0.79 -3.56 -22.15
N GLU A 67 -0.56 -4.86 -22.25
CA GLU A 67 0.36 -5.60 -21.39
C GLU A 67 1.76 -5.65 -21.96
N CYS A 68 2.76 -5.44 -21.12
CA CYS A 68 4.17 -5.71 -21.37
C CYS A 68 4.59 -6.95 -20.56
N LYS A 69 5.37 -7.83 -21.16
CA LYS A 69 5.84 -9.05 -20.47
C LYS A 69 6.79 -8.67 -19.33
N SER A 70 6.47 -9.10 -18.11
CA SER A 70 7.37 -8.98 -16.96
C SER A 70 8.49 -10.02 -17.06
N ARG A 71 9.72 -9.55 -16.80
CA ARG A 71 10.96 -10.37 -16.85
C ARG A 71 11.65 -10.44 -15.50
N SER A 72 11.14 -9.72 -14.49
CA SER A 72 11.70 -9.67 -13.16
C SER A 72 10.62 -9.77 -12.08
N ASP A 73 11.02 -10.27 -10.91
CA ASP A 73 10.22 -10.34 -9.70
C ASP A 73 10.99 -9.76 -8.48
N SER A 74 10.44 -9.93 -7.28
CA SER A 74 11.06 -9.44 -6.04
C SER A 74 12.40 -10.11 -5.70
N SER A 75 12.65 -11.35 -6.20
CA SER A 75 13.88 -12.11 -5.96
C SER A 75 14.98 -11.79 -6.97
N THR A 76 14.63 -11.14 -8.09
CA THR A 76 15.55 -10.83 -9.19
C THR A 76 16.56 -9.75 -8.80
N LYS A 77 17.81 -9.88 -9.26
CA LYS A 77 18.90 -8.90 -9.01
C LYS A 77 18.49 -7.50 -9.46
N LEU A 78 18.92 -6.47 -8.70
CA LEU A 78 18.54 -5.07 -8.89
C LEU A 78 18.73 -4.56 -10.32
N LEU A 79 19.83 -4.92 -10.98
CA LEU A 79 20.13 -4.47 -12.36
C LEU A 79 19.05 -4.96 -13.35
N TYR A 80 18.63 -6.22 -13.25
CA TYR A 80 17.56 -6.76 -14.10
C TYR A 80 16.22 -6.08 -13.85
N ARG A 81 15.93 -5.74 -12.58
CA ARG A 81 14.73 -4.99 -12.20
C ARG A 81 14.73 -3.57 -12.78
N ILE A 82 15.88 -2.90 -12.80
CA ILE A 82 16.05 -1.58 -13.44
C ILE A 82 15.82 -1.69 -14.95
N PHE A 83 16.43 -2.68 -15.59
CA PHE A 83 16.27 -2.91 -17.04
C PHE A 83 14.81 -3.18 -17.41
N ASP A 84 14.12 -4.03 -16.63
CA ASP A 84 12.70 -4.34 -16.83
C ASP A 84 11.81 -3.09 -16.63
N ALA A 85 12.16 -2.23 -15.68
CA ALA A 85 11.48 -0.94 -15.48
C ALA A 85 11.69 0.02 -16.67
N LEU A 86 12.87 0.03 -17.29
CA LEU A 86 13.15 0.82 -18.50
C LEU A 86 12.34 0.29 -19.70
N ILE A 87 12.25 -1.03 -19.89
CA ILE A 87 11.39 -1.62 -20.93
C ILE A 87 9.93 -1.17 -20.71
N PHE A 88 9.44 -1.27 -19.49
CA PHE A 88 8.09 -0.85 -19.17
C PHE A 88 7.89 0.67 -19.42
N MET A 89 8.87 1.49 -19.10
CA MET A 89 8.86 2.93 -19.40
C MET A 89 8.64 3.20 -20.91
N PHE A 90 9.42 2.54 -21.77
CA PHE A 90 9.27 2.69 -23.23
C PHE A 90 7.91 2.16 -23.72
N TRP A 91 7.44 1.05 -23.13
CA TRP A 91 6.11 0.52 -23.41
C TRP A 91 4.99 1.51 -23.06
N VAL A 92 5.09 2.16 -21.91
CA VAL A 92 4.16 3.21 -21.49
C VAL A 92 4.20 4.38 -22.47
N ALA A 93 5.39 4.90 -22.81
CA ALA A 93 5.54 6.02 -23.76
C ALA A 93 4.87 5.70 -25.10
N TRP A 94 5.14 4.53 -25.66
CA TRP A 94 4.57 4.06 -26.92
C TRP A 94 3.04 3.97 -26.87
N ASN A 95 2.51 3.35 -25.81
CA ASN A 95 1.06 3.19 -25.70
C ASN A 95 0.33 4.51 -25.42
N LEU A 96 0.94 5.47 -24.72
CA LEU A 96 0.37 6.81 -24.55
C LEU A 96 0.22 7.53 -25.91
N ILE A 97 1.21 7.42 -26.80
CA ILE A 97 1.14 7.98 -28.15
C ILE A 97 0.03 7.33 -28.98
N LEU A 98 -0.12 6.01 -28.89
CA LEU A 98 -1.13 5.25 -29.63
C LEU A 98 -2.56 5.49 -29.13
N THR A 99 -2.76 5.53 -27.80
CA THR A 99 -4.08 5.59 -27.17
C THR A 99 -4.60 7.00 -26.95
N ARG A 100 -3.70 7.99 -26.88
CA ARG A 100 -3.99 9.43 -26.77
C ARG A 100 -5.00 9.76 -25.67
N PRO A 101 -4.82 9.30 -24.41
CA PRO A 101 -5.81 9.47 -23.36
C PRO A 101 -6.02 10.94 -23.00
N LYS A 102 -7.26 11.30 -22.62
CA LYS A 102 -7.60 12.63 -22.09
C LYS A 102 -7.14 12.79 -20.64
N ASN A 103 -7.39 11.76 -19.82
CA ASN A 103 -7.00 11.69 -18.41
C ASN A 103 -6.07 10.49 -18.21
N ILE A 104 -5.12 10.64 -17.32
CA ILE A 104 -4.17 9.59 -16.96
C ILE A 104 -4.17 9.44 -15.44
N TYR A 105 -4.37 8.23 -14.96
CA TYR A 105 -4.04 7.84 -13.60
C TYR A 105 -2.70 7.11 -13.63
N VAL A 106 -1.76 7.58 -12.82
CA VAL A 106 -0.43 6.97 -12.67
C VAL A 106 -0.06 6.88 -11.20
N SER A 107 0.46 5.71 -10.79
CA SER A 107 0.95 5.48 -9.42
C SER A 107 2.47 5.50 -9.36
N THR A 108 3.00 5.26 -8.15
CA THR A 108 4.44 5.06 -7.89
C THR A 108 4.93 3.63 -8.17
N ASP A 109 4.23 2.87 -9.01
CA ASP A 109 4.66 1.52 -9.43
C ASP A 109 4.81 1.40 -10.96
N PRO A 110 6.05 1.51 -11.51
CA PRO A 110 7.31 1.80 -10.83
C PRO A 110 7.48 3.32 -10.57
N PRO A 111 8.21 3.70 -9.51
CA PRO A 111 8.37 5.09 -9.14
C PRO A 111 9.27 5.86 -10.12
N LEU A 112 9.16 7.19 -10.10
CA LEU A 112 10.03 8.17 -10.76
C LEU A 112 9.97 8.11 -12.29
N ILE A 113 10.39 7.00 -12.91
CA ILE A 113 10.60 6.89 -14.36
C ILE A 113 9.27 6.98 -15.12
N VAL A 114 8.27 6.20 -14.74
CA VAL A 114 6.97 6.16 -15.42
C VAL A 114 6.17 7.45 -15.19
N PRO A 115 6.04 7.98 -13.97
CA PRO A 115 5.44 9.28 -13.74
C PRO A 115 6.11 10.43 -14.53
N PHE A 116 7.43 10.39 -14.70
CA PHE A 116 8.16 11.36 -15.51
C PHE A 116 7.78 11.29 -17.00
N ILE A 117 7.64 10.08 -17.57
CA ILE A 117 7.17 9.91 -18.96
C ILE A 117 5.74 10.42 -19.12
N VAL A 118 4.86 10.16 -18.14
CA VAL A 118 3.49 10.69 -18.15
C VAL A 118 3.49 12.21 -18.12
N PHE A 119 4.34 12.82 -17.30
CA PHE A 119 4.53 14.28 -17.29
C PHE A 119 4.97 14.82 -18.66
N LEU A 120 6.00 14.25 -19.28
CA LEU A 120 6.47 14.67 -20.60
C LEU A 120 5.37 14.55 -21.66
N TYR A 121 4.68 13.41 -21.68
CA TYR A 121 3.55 13.19 -22.56
C TYR A 121 2.44 14.23 -22.35
N SER A 122 2.10 14.53 -21.09
CA SER A 122 1.05 15.50 -20.76
C SER A 122 1.34 16.90 -21.30
N LYS A 123 2.61 17.31 -21.33
CA LYS A 123 3.03 18.60 -21.88
C LYS A 123 2.82 18.71 -23.40
N ILE A 124 3.00 17.60 -24.12
CA ILE A 124 2.87 17.56 -25.58
C ILE A 124 1.41 17.39 -25.98
N SER A 125 0.68 16.49 -25.29
CA SER A 125 -0.68 16.06 -25.66
C SER A 125 -1.80 16.90 -25.07
N ARG A 126 -1.49 17.80 -24.13
CA ARG A 126 -2.45 18.53 -23.29
C ARG A 126 -3.39 17.61 -22.50
N SER A 127 -2.95 16.37 -22.21
CA SER A 127 -3.65 15.44 -21.32
C SER A 127 -3.41 15.83 -19.86
N SER A 128 -4.39 15.58 -19.02
CA SER A 128 -4.22 15.77 -17.58
C SER A 128 -3.87 14.46 -16.90
N TYR A 129 -3.13 14.50 -15.78
CA TYR A 129 -2.84 13.31 -15.01
C TYR A 129 -3.05 13.51 -13.51
N VAL A 130 -3.54 12.45 -12.87
CA VAL A 130 -3.61 12.28 -11.43
C VAL A 130 -2.45 11.41 -11.01
N TYR A 131 -1.64 11.91 -10.08
CA TYR A 131 -0.48 11.19 -9.56
C TYR A 131 -0.79 10.60 -8.18
N HIS A 132 -0.86 9.27 -8.09
CA HIS A 132 -1.09 8.56 -6.84
C HIS A 132 0.22 8.19 -6.18
N LEU A 133 0.61 8.95 -5.18
CA LEU A 133 1.80 8.75 -4.35
C LEU A 133 1.46 7.83 -3.18
N GLN A 134 1.62 6.52 -3.38
CA GLN A 134 1.53 5.52 -2.31
C GLN A 134 2.77 5.57 -1.41
N ASP A 135 3.93 5.81 -2.03
CA ASP A 135 5.20 6.07 -1.36
C ASP A 135 5.84 7.31 -1.97
N ILE A 136 6.58 8.08 -1.18
CA ILE A 136 7.29 9.28 -1.62
C ILE A 136 8.72 8.91 -2.01
N HIS A 137 9.01 8.94 -3.30
CA HIS A 137 10.33 8.66 -3.85
C HIS A 137 11.08 9.95 -4.25
N PRO A 138 12.41 9.95 -4.20
CA PRO A 138 13.35 8.86 -3.92
C PRO A 138 13.55 8.54 -2.43
N GLU A 139 12.91 9.27 -1.50
CA GLU A 139 13.13 9.15 -0.06
C GLU A 139 12.87 7.72 0.44
N ALA A 140 11.71 7.13 0.10
CA ALA A 140 11.37 5.76 0.49
C ALA A 140 12.41 4.75 -0.05
N THR A 141 12.88 4.92 -1.28
CA THR A 141 13.96 4.08 -1.83
C THR A 141 15.25 4.24 -1.04
N ASN A 142 15.61 5.47 -0.67
CA ASN A 142 16.87 5.77 0.02
C ASN A 142 16.94 5.21 1.45
N ILE A 143 15.81 4.94 2.08
CA ILE A 143 15.76 4.24 3.37
C ILE A 143 16.23 2.79 3.20
N VAL A 144 15.78 2.12 2.14
CA VAL A 144 16.08 0.70 1.90
C VAL A 144 17.44 0.51 1.24
N VAL A 145 17.76 1.35 0.25
CA VAL A 145 18.99 1.31 -0.54
C VAL A 145 19.57 2.71 -0.60
N LYS A 146 20.69 2.93 0.07
CA LYS A 146 21.35 4.25 0.08
C LYS A 146 21.77 4.65 -1.33
N LEU A 147 21.20 5.74 -1.80
CA LEU A 147 21.51 6.33 -3.11
C LEU A 147 22.70 7.30 -3.01
N ASN A 148 23.44 7.43 -4.10
CA ASN A 148 24.43 8.50 -4.20
C ASN A 148 23.74 9.88 -4.02
N PRO A 149 24.29 10.81 -3.21
CA PRO A 149 23.65 12.10 -2.90
C PRO A 149 23.33 12.96 -4.14
N VAL A 150 24.15 12.92 -5.17
CA VAL A 150 23.92 13.66 -6.41
C VAL A 150 22.73 13.06 -7.16
N LEU A 151 22.71 11.72 -7.29
CA LEU A 151 21.59 10.99 -7.90
C LEU A 151 20.29 11.22 -7.12
N PHE A 152 20.33 11.12 -5.79
CA PHE A 152 19.17 11.38 -4.93
C PHE A 152 18.60 12.78 -5.18
N THR A 153 19.46 13.80 -5.17
CA THR A 153 19.04 15.19 -5.40
C THR A 153 18.45 15.39 -6.80
N PHE A 154 19.04 14.77 -7.81
CA PHE A 154 18.52 14.80 -9.17
C PHE A 154 17.14 14.14 -9.26
N LEU A 155 16.99 12.92 -8.75
CA LEU A 155 15.72 12.19 -8.75
C LEU A 155 14.62 12.95 -8.00
N LYS A 156 14.95 13.56 -6.85
CA LYS A 156 14.04 14.41 -6.09
C LYS A 156 13.58 15.63 -6.88
N LYS A 157 14.48 16.29 -7.65
CA LYS A 157 14.12 17.41 -8.52
C LYS A 157 13.17 16.97 -9.64
N VAL A 158 13.42 15.80 -10.24
CA VAL A 158 12.56 15.21 -11.29
C VAL A 158 11.16 14.92 -10.74
N ASP A 159 11.07 14.25 -9.57
CA ASP A 159 9.78 13.93 -8.98
C ASP A 159 9.00 15.19 -8.56
N ASN A 160 9.70 16.20 -8.00
CA ASN A 160 9.08 17.49 -7.69
C ASN A 160 8.52 18.20 -8.94
N LEU A 161 9.15 18.02 -10.10
CA LEU A 161 8.64 18.55 -11.36
C LEU A 161 7.36 17.82 -11.78
N VAL A 162 7.33 16.49 -11.65
CA VAL A 162 6.13 15.67 -11.90
C VAL A 162 5.00 16.09 -10.97
N ILE A 163 5.24 16.19 -9.68
CA ILE A 163 4.26 16.58 -8.66
C ILE A 163 3.66 17.96 -8.96
N ARG A 164 4.48 18.96 -9.27
CA ARG A 164 4.02 20.33 -9.56
C ARG A 164 3.11 20.44 -10.78
N ASN A 165 3.21 19.51 -11.71
CA ASN A 165 2.45 19.53 -12.96
C ASN A 165 1.27 18.54 -12.98
N ALA A 166 1.09 17.74 -11.93
CA ALA A 166 -0.09 16.90 -11.78
C ALA A 166 -1.36 17.75 -11.66
N SER A 167 -2.45 17.31 -12.27
CA SER A 167 -3.75 17.99 -12.10
C SER A 167 -4.33 17.79 -10.71
N SER A 168 -4.08 16.63 -10.12
CA SER A 168 -4.40 16.30 -8.74
C SER A 168 -3.40 15.26 -8.25
N ILE A 169 -3.22 15.21 -6.95
CA ILE A 169 -2.34 14.28 -6.27
C ILE A 169 -3.18 13.47 -5.29
N ILE A 170 -2.89 12.20 -5.15
CA ILE A 170 -3.48 11.33 -4.14
C ILE A 170 -2.36 10.82 -3.25
N THR A 171 -2.55 10.86 -1.95
CA THR A 171 -1.65 10.27 -0.96
C THR A 171 -2.45 9.78 0.25
N ILE A 172 -1.80 9.20 1.26
CA ILE A 172 -2.50 8.45 2.31
C ILE A 172 -2.68 9.28 3.57
N THR A 173 -1.63 9.96 4.05
CA THR A 173 -1.64 10.65 5.33
C THR A 173 -1.40 12.15 5.22
N GLN A 174 -1.80 12.89 6.27
CA GLN A 174 -1.53 14.33 6.35
C GLN A 174 -0.01 14.60 6.36
N THR A 175 0.77 13.80 7.08
CA THR A 175 2.25 13.90 7.10
C THR A 175 2.85 13.76 5.70
N MET A 176 2.38 12.78 4.91
CA MET A 176 2.83 12.64 3.51
C MET A 176 2.42 13.86 2.67
N LYS A 177 1.21 14.37 2.84
CA LYS A 177 0.74 15.59 2.15
C LYS A 177 1.61 16.80 2.50
N ASP A 178 1.96 16.97 3.77
CA ASP A 178 2.79 18.08 4.24
C ASP A 178 4.22 17.97 3.67
N GLU A 179 4.79 16.76 3.66
CA GLU A 179 6.10 16.49 3.04
C GLU A 179 6.09 16.78 1.53
N ILE A 180 5.07 16.29 0.80
CA ILE A 180 4.90 16.56 -0.63
C ILE A 180 4.80 18.06 -0.89
N THR A 181 4.01 18.77 -0.09
CA THR A 181 3.81 20.22 -0.23
C THR A 181 5.10 20.99 0.06
N ALA A 182 5.77 20.67 1.17
CA ALA A 182 6.99 21.35 1.59
C ALA A 182 8.12 21.19 0.57
N ARG A 183 8.34 19.97 0.06
CA ARG A 183 9.45 19.69 -0.86
C ARG A 183 9.19 20.13 -2.29
N SER A 184 7.95 20.02 -2.77
CA SER A 184 7.62 20.31 -4.18
C SER A 184 7.10 21.72 -4.39
N LYS A 185 6.53 22.35 -3.36
CA LYS A 185 5.81 23.64 -3.42
C LYS A 185 4.67 23.59 -4.45
N THR A 186 4.01 22.45 -4.57
CA THR A 186 2.90 22.25 -5.50
C THR A 186 1.69 23.09 -5.10
N LYS A 187 0.95 23.57 -6.11
CA LYS A 187 -0.37 24.19 -5.96
C LYS A 187 -1.51 23.24 -6.31
N SER A 188 -1.18 22.02 -6.74
CA SER A 188 -2.17 21.00 -7.09
C SER A 188 -2.91 20.50 -5.85
N LYS A 189 -4.21 20.24 -5.99
CA LYS A 189 -5.01 19.69 -4.89
C LYS A 189 -4.48 18.30 -4.51
N ILE A 190 -4.20 18.10 -3.22
CA ILE A 190 -3.76 16.82 -2.66
C ILE A 190 -4.93 16.21 -1.91
N HIS A 191 -5.36 15.03 -2.35
CA HIS A 191 -6.44 14.26 -1.75
C HIS A 191 -5.86 13.18 -0.84
N LEU A 192 -6.43 13.04 0.36
CA LEU A 192 -6.12 11.95 1.27
C LEU A 192 -7.08 10.79 1.01
N VAL A 193 -6.55 9.64 0.62
CA VAL A 193 -7.31 8.43 0.35
C VAL A 193 -6.58 7.25 0.98
N ASP A 194 -7.21 6.63 1.97
CA ASP A 194 -6.67 5.44 2.63
C ASP A 194 -6.56 4.26 1.65
N ASN A 195 -5.58 3.40 1.88
CA ASN A 195 -5.46 2.17 1.11
C ASN A 195 -6.68 1.26 1.34
N PRO A 196 -7.18 0.59 0.30
CA PRO A 196 -8.28 -0.36 0.47
C PRO A 196 -7.80 -1.67 1.07
N THR A 197 -8.73 -2.49 1.52
CA THR A 197 -8.50 -3.89 1.92
C THR A 197 -9.12 -4.86 0.91
N ALA A 198 -8.55 -6.06 0.79
CA ALA A 198 -8.98 -7.04 -0.20
C ALA A 198 -10.40 -7.58 0.08
N THR A 199 -10.78 -7.71 1.35
CA THR A 199 -12.05 -8.34 1.73
C THR A 199 -12.62 -7.70 2.99
N ILE A 200 -13.92 -7.54 3.02
CA ILE A 200 -14.68 -7.30 4.25
C ILE A 200 -14.84 -8.65 4.91
N VAL A 201 -14.33 -8.80 6.12
CA VAL A 201 -14.41 -10.04 6.91
C VAL A 201 -15.57 -9.91 7.89
N ASP A 202 -16.32 -10.98 8.08
CA ASP A 202 -17.25 -11.08 9.21
C ASP A 202 -16.45 -11.00 10.51
N ILE A 203 -16.74 -9.96 11.28
CA ILE A 203 -16.04 -9.75 12.56
C ILE A 203 -16.45 -10.86 13.51
N ALA A 204 -15.50 -11.64 14.00
CA ALA A 204 -15.75 -12.71 14.94
C ALA A 204 -16.47 -12.18 16.21
N GLN A 205 -17.55 -12.83 16.60
CA GLN A 205 -18.35 -12.46 17.78
C GLN A 205 -17.56 -12.59 19.07
N SER A 206 -16.65 -13.58 19.15
CA SER A 206 -15.71 -13.76 20.27
C SER A 206 -14.30 -13.73 19.74
N LYS A 207 -13.43 -12.94 20.36
CA LYS A 207 -12.03 -12.80 19.99
C LYS A 207 -11.12 -13.41 21.03
N ILE A 208 -9.98 -13.91 20.58
CA ILE A 208 -8.89 -14.38 21.44
C ILE A 208 -8.18 -13.14 21.99
N THR A 209 -8.15 -12.99 23.31
CA THR A 209 -7.28 -11.98 23.94
C THR A 209 -5.83 -12.37 23.69
N GLY A 210 -5.17 -11.67 22.77
CA GLY A 210 -3.84 -11.99 22.29
C GLY A 210 -3.44 -11.11 21.10
N PHE A 211 -2.33 -11.44 20.50
CA PHE A 211 -1.69 -10.60 19.51
C PHE A 211 -1.52 -11.30 18.17
N VAL A 212 -1.79 -10.58 17.08
CA VAL A 212 -1.48 -11.03 15.72
C VAL A 212 -0.57 -10.03 15.01
N PHE A 213 0.45 -10.53 14.33
CA PHE A 213 1.21 -9.80 13.34
C PHE A 213 0.91 -10.40 11.97
N SER A 214 0.45 -9.57 11.01
CA SER A 214 0.19 -10.03 9.64
C SER A 214 0.96 -9.16 8.64
N GLY A 215 1.73 -9.78 7.76
CA GLY A 215 2.44 -9.13 6.66
C GLY A 215 3.91 -9.51 6.54
N ASN A 216 4.67 -8.68 5.81
CA ASN A 216 6.10 -8.91 5.60
C ASN A 216 6.90 -8.70 6.90
N ALA A 217 7.58 -9.75 7.38
CA ALA A 217 8.53 -9.68 8.49
C ALA A 217 9.89 -9.16 8.00
N GLY A 218 9.90 -7.92 7.49
CA GLY A 218 11.05 -7.29 6.88
C GLY A 218 11.83 -6.36 7.83
N LYS A 219 12.92 -5.79 7.31
CA LYS A 219 13.84 -4.92 8.08
C LYS A 219 13.17 -3.66 8.64
N LEU A 220 12.12 -3.18 7.99
CA LEU A 220 11.43 -1.94 8.36
C LEU A 220 10.34 -2.15 9.42
N GLN A 221 10.08 -3.38 9.85
CA GLN A 221 9.03 -3.74 10.81
C GLN A 221 9.54 -4.05 12.22
N ARG A 222 10.72 -3.62 12.61
CA ARG A 222 11.27 -3.79 13.97
C ARG A 222 11.07 -5.20 14.56
N ILE A 223 11.09 -6.24 13.71
CA ILE A 223 10.84 -7.63 14.16
C ILE A 223 11.81 -8.07 15.27
N PRO A 224 13.12 -7.80 15.21
CA PRO A 224 14.02 -8.19 16.30
C PRO A 224 13.64 -7.59 17.66
N LEU A 225 13.20 -6.33 17.68
CA LEU A 225 12.71 -5.67 18.89
C LEU A 225 11.44 -6.38 19.42
N LEU A 226 10.49 -6.67 18.52
CA LEU A 226 9.24 -7.33 18.86
C LEU A 226 9.51 -8.72 19.46
N LEU A 227 10.33 -9.55 18.81
CA LEU A 227 10.66 -10.90 19.29
C LEU A 227 11.34 -10.85 20.66
N LYS A 228 12.31 -9.92 20.86
CA LYS A 228 12.97 -9.74 22.17
C LYS A 228 11.96 -9.35 23.26
N SER A 229 10.99 -8.51 22.94
CA SER A 229 9.97 -8.09 23.89
C SER A 229 9.02 -9.24 24.25
N ILE A 230 8.65 -10.07 23.27
CA ILE A 230 7.82 -11.26 23.49
C ILE A 230 8.56 -12.27 24.39
N VAL A 231 9.83 -12.53 24.12
CA VAL A 231 10.66 -13.42 24.98
C VAL A 231 10.66 -12.90 26.42
N LYS A 232 10.96 -11.62 26.63
CA LYS A 232 11.01 -11.02 27.97
C LYS A 232 9.64 -11.05 28.66
N TYR A 233 8.54 -10.84 27.93
CA TYR A 233 7.19 -10.99 28.44
C TYR A 233 6.90 -12.41 28.91
N LYS A 234 7.25 -13.44 28.10
CA LYS A 234 7.09 -14.84 28.45
C LYS A 234 7.94 -15.26 29.66
N GLU A 235 9.19 -14.82 29.72
CA GLU A 235 10.08 -15.06 30.85
C GLU A 235 9.57 -14.46 32.18
N ARG A 236 8.74 -13.40 32.09
CA ARG A 236 8.07 -12.79 33.23
C ARG A 236 6.69 -13.41 33.59
N GLY A 237 6.33 -14.52 32.94
CA GLY A 237 5.09 -15.23 33.20
C GLY A 237 3.88 -14.81 32.38
N GLY A 238 4.07 -13.99 31.34
CA GLY A 238 2.99 -13.59 30.44
C GLY A 238 2.37 -14.75 29.67
N VAL A 239 1.03 -14.83 29.61
CA VAL A 239 0.28 -15.99 29.10
C VAL A 239 -0.42 -15.74 27.75
N LEU A 240 -0.54 -14.47 27.29
CA LEU A 240 -1.27 -14.17 26.04
C LEU A 240 -0.61 -14.81 24.79
N PRO A 241 -1.42 -15.36 23.88
CA PRO A 241 -0.92 -15.97 22.65
C PRO A 241 -0.49 -14.94 21.61
N PHE A 242 0.44 -15.34 20.74
CA PHE A 242 0.92 -14.58 19.59
C PHE A 242 0.78 -15.37 18.31
N LEU A 243 0.20 -14.77 17.27
CA LEU A 243 0.14 -15.31 15.92
C LEU A 243 0.96 -14.46 14.95
N PHE A 244 1.85 -15.09 14.21
CA PHE A 244 2.58 -14.47 13.11
C PHE A 244 2.11 -15.03 11.77
N ILE A 245 1.70 -14.14 10.85
CA ILE A 245 1.21 -14.47 9.51
C ILE A 245 2.08 -13.72 8.49
N GLY A 246 2.58 -14.42 7.48
CA GLY A 246 3.39 -13.87 6.41
C GLY A 246 4.82 -14.37 6.43
N ALA A 247 5.68 -13.76 5.63
CA ALA A 247 7.07 -14.14 5.50
C ALA A 247 7.97 -12.91 5.35
N GLY A 248 9.27 -13.08 5.51
CA GLY A 248 10.26 -12.02 5.36
C GLY A 248 11.64 -12.48 5.80
N VAL A 249 12.56 -11.54 5.91
CA VAL A 249 13.96 -11.85 6.28
C VAL A 249 14.10 -12.41 7.70
N TYR A 250 13.08 -12.23 8.56
CA TYR A 250 13.06 -12.72 9.95
C TYR A 250 12.15 -13.94 10.15
N SER A 251 11.80 -14.66 9.07
CA SER A 251 10.91 -15.82 9.15
C SER A 251 11.50 -16.95 9.99
N ASP A 252 12.81 -17.17 9.95
CA ASP A 252 13.47 -18.28 10.67
C ASP A 252 13.54 -17.99 12.15
N GLU A 253 13.78 -16.73 12.57
CA GLU A 253 13.73 -16.32 13.97
C GLU A 253 12.32 -16.47 14.55
N ILE A 254 11.29 -16.11 13.78
CA ILE A 254 9.88 -16.29 14.20
C ILE A 254 9.57 -17.78 14.36
N ARG A 255 9.98 -18.63 13.40
CA ARG A 255 9.80 -20.08 13.46
C ARG A 255 10.51 -20.69 14.66
N SER A 256 11.74 -20.27 14.94
CA SER A 256 12.49 -20.71 16.13
C SER A 256 11.75 -20.34 17.41
N LEU A 257 11.20 -19.13 17.49
CA LEU A 257 10.44 -18.69 18.67
C LEU A 257 9.15 -19.50 18.84
N SER A 258 8.42 -19.78 17.76
CA SER A 258 7.19 -20.60 17.79
C SER A 258 7.45 -22.05 18.20
N SER A 259 8.64 -22.59 17.92
CA SER A 259 9.05 -23.92 18.38
C SER A 259 9.36 -23.96 19.88
N LYS A 260 9.77 -22.82 20.46
CA LYS A 260 10.12 -22.71 21.89
C LYS A 260 8.89 -22.51 22.80
N TYR A 261 7.87 -21.77 22.33
CA TYR A 261 6.69 -21.42 23.11
C TYR A 261 5.42 -21.94 22.44
N LYS A 262 4.62 -22.76 23.14
CA LYS A 262 3.40 -23.40 22.60
C LYS A 262 2.28 -22.43 22.23
N ASP A 263 2.26 -21.26 22.85
CA ASP A 263 1.29 -20.18 22.62
C ASP A 263 1.77 -19.13 21.61
N ILE A 264 2.86 -19.41 20.90
CA ILE A 264 3.32 -18.63 19.77
C ILE A 264 3.20 -19.45 18.49
N THR A 265 2.38 -18.98 17.57
CA THR A 265 2.10 -19.68 16.30
C THR A 265 2.69 -18.92 15.12
N TYR A 266 3.29 -19.62 14.16
CA TYR A 266 3.75 -19.09 12.88
C TYR A 266 3.06 -19.82 11.73
N SER A 267 2.18 -19.12 11.03
CA SER A 267 1.43 -19.67 9.87
C SER A 267 2.17 -19.59 8.54
N GLY A 268 3.27 -18.80 8.47
CA GLY A 268 3.94 -18.55 7.19
C GLY A 268 3.10 -17.72 6.23
N LEU A 269 3.41 -17.84 4.94
CA LEU A 269 2.71 -17.10 3.88
C LEU A 269 1.38 -17.78 3.56
N VAL A 270 0.29 -17.01 3.66
CA VAL A 270 -1.06 -17.40 3.27
C VAL A 270 -1.65 -16.36 2.33
N ASP A 271 -2.76 -16.65 1.67
CA ASP A 271 -3.49 -15.66 0.88
C ASP A 271 -4.13 -14.56 1.75
N ALA A 272 -4.51 -13.43 1.12
CA ALA A 272 -4.99 -12.26 1.84
C ALA A 272 -6.30 -12.51 2.61
N ASN A 273 -7.19 -13.35 2.09
CA ASN A 273 -8.47 -13.67 2.74
C ASN A 273 -8.23 -14.51 3.99
N THR A 274 -7.41 -15.56 3.87
CA THR A 274 -6.99 -16.39 5.02
C THR A 274 -6.26 -15.54 6.07
N ALA A 275 -5.38 -14.62 5.67
CA ALA A 275 -4.70 -13.73 6.59
C ALA A 275 -5.67 -12.84 7.37
N ASN A 276 -6.68 -12.27 6.69
CA ASN A 276 -7.70 -11.43 7.30
C ASN A 276 -8.61 -12.26 8.24
N ASP A 277 -9.03 -13.46 7.83
CA ASP A 277 -9.83 -14.37 8.67
C ASP A 277 -9.10 -14.74 9.96
N LEU A 278 -7.83 -15.12 9.85
CA LEU A 278 -7.00 -15.42 11.04
C LEU A 278 -6.80 -14.18 11.92
N THR A 279 -6.59 -13.01 11.30
CA THR A 279 -6.41 -11.74 12.01
C THR A 279 -7.66 -11.36 12.79
N SER A 280 -8.85 -11.54 12.22
CA SER A 280 -10.14 -11.16 12.84
C SER A 280 -10.44 -11.91 14.15
N LYS A 281 -9.81 -13.07 14.36
CA LYS A 281 -9.97 -13.91 15.57
C LYS A 281 -9.24 -13.35 16.80
N TYR A 282 -8.35 -12.36 16.65
CA TYR A 282 -7.57 -11.77 17.74
C TYR A 282 -8.11 -10.40 18.13
N GLU A 283 -7.85 -9.99 19.35
CA GLU A 283 -8.20 -8.65 19.82
C GLU A 283 -7.20 -7.58 19.36
N TRP A 284 -5.91 -7.91 19.32
CA TRP A 284 -4.85 -6.94 19.06
C TRP A 284 -3.98 -7.31 17.88
N ALA A 285 -3.77 -6.36 16.98
CA ALA A 285 -2.81 -6.47 15.89
C ALA A 285 -1.56 -5.63 16.17
N LEU A 286 -0.40 -6.24 15.99
CA LEU A 286 0.91 -5.61 16.17
C LEU A 286 1.32 -4.87 14.90
N LEU A 287 1.67 -3.60 15.04
CA LEU A 287 2.11 -2.74 13.95
C LEU A 287 3.48 -2.11 14.26
N PRO A 288 4.55 -2.92 14.32
CA PRO A 288 5.90 -2.40 14.47
C PRO A 288 6.39 -1.80 13.15
N ILE A 289 6.97 -0.59 13.22
CA ILE A 289 7.48 0.11 12.03
C ILE A 289 8.61 1.08 12.42
N GLU A 290 9.61 1.21 11.53
CA GLU A 290 10.67 2.21 11.69
C GLU A 290 10.13 3.63 11.45
N ASP A 291 10.51 4.57 12.31
CA ASP A 291 9.97 5.94 12.32
C ASP A 291 10.23 6.68 11.00
N GLU A 292 11.44 6.52 10.43
CA GLU A 292 11.81 7.18 9.17
C GLU A 292 10.88 6.81 8.01
N VAL A 293 10.36 5.58 8.01
CA VAL A 293 9.48 5.10 6.93
C VAL A 293 8.17 5.87 6.92
N THR A 294 7.64 6.19 8.09
CA THR A 294 6.29 6.76 8.26
C THR A 294 6.11 8.14 7.63
N LYS A 295 7.20 8.85 7.33
CA LYS A 295 7.15 10.13 6.62
C LYS A 295 6.89 9.98 5.12
N TYR A 296 7.31 8.85 4.53
CA TYR A 296 7.39 8.67 3.09
C TYR A 296 6.54 7.51 2.59
N ALA A 297 6.07 6.65 3.48
CA ALA A 297 5.24 5.49 3.19
C ALA A 297 4.28 5.23 4.35
N PHE A 298 3.17 4.55 4.05
CA PHE A 298 2.19 4.18 5.07
C PHE A 298 1.88 2.68 4.98
N PRO A 299 1.87 1.93 6.11
CA PRO A 299 1.69 0.49 6.06
C PRO A 299 0.29 0.11 5.56
N SER A 300 0.21 -0.61 4.44
CA SER A 300 -1.06 -1.05 3.84
C SER A 300 -1.89 -1.96 4.74
N LYS A 301 -1.25 -2.67 5.69
CA LYS A 301 -1.93 -3.55 6.65
C LYS A 301 -2.83 -2.81 7.65
N THR A 302 -2.69 -1.50 7.83
CA THR A 302 -3.54 -0.70 8.74
C THR A 302 -5.02 -0.80 8.39
N SER A 303 -5.36 -0.67 7.11
CA SER A 303 -6.74 -0.79 6.62
C SER A 303 -7.31 -2.19 6.86
N SER A 304 -6.50 -3.24 6.60
CA SER A 304 -6.86 -4.63 6.92
C SER A 304 -7.15 -4.84 8.40
N TYR A 305 -6.29 -4.34 9.28
CA TYR A 305 -6.48 -4.47 10.72
C TYR A 305 -7.78 -3.82 11.20
N VAL A 306 -8.06 -2.59 10.74
CA VAL A 306 -9.32 -1.92 11.09
C VAL A 306 -10.52 -2.69 10.56
N SER A 307 -10.47 -3.18 9.31
CA SER A 307 -11.55 -3.96 8.69
C SER A 307 -11.78 -5.32 9.36
N CYS A 308 -10.72 -5.94 9.91
CA CYS A 308 -10.83 -7.15 10.73
C CYS A 308 -11.37 -6.88 12.14
N GLY A 309 -11.67 -5.64 12.47
CA GLY A 309 -12.22 -5.28 13.78
C GLY A 309 -11.23 -5.45 14.94
N VAL A 310 -9.90 -5.51 14.70
CA VAL A 310 -8.89 -5.66 15.75
C VAL A 310 -8.39 -4.31 16.25
N ASN A 311 -7.93 -4.24 17.48
CA ASN A 311 -7.26 -3.07 18.05
C ASN A 311 -5.82 -3.05 17.55
N ILE A 312 -5.29 -1.89 17.20
CA ILE A 312 -3.92 -1.77 16.71
C ILE A 312 -2.99 -1.34 17.84
N LEU A 313 -1.94 -2.12 18.10
CA LEU A 313 -0.81 -1.69 18.89
C LEU A 313 0.31 -1.24 17.95
N SER A 314 0.39 0.07 17.71
CA SER A 314 1.51 0.65 16.95
C SER A 314 2.76 0.76 17.82
N ILE A 315 3.91 0.43 17.21
CA ILE A 315 5.21 0.36 17.90
C ILE A 315 6.18 1.27 17.16
N CYS A 316 6.12 2.55 17.50
CA CYS A 316 6.90 3.64 16.89
C CYS A 316 6.88 4.88 17.79
N SER A 317 7.64 5.90 17.44
CA SER A 317 7.60 7.18 18.16
C SER A 317 6.24 7.87 18.01
N GLU A 318 5.82 8.61 19.04
CA GLU A 318 4.49 9.24 19.13
C GLU A 318 4.20 10.23 18.00
N GLN A 319 5.24 10.91 17.48
CA GLN A 319 5.10 11.91 16.42
C GLN A 319 5.01 11.33 15.00
N THR A 320 5.02 10.00 14.87
CA THR A 320 4.91 9.34 13.57
C THR A 320 3.49 9.41 13.03
N SER A 321 3.35 9.46 11.70
CA SER A 321 2.03 9.42 11.05
C SER A 321 1.22 8.17 11.40
N VAL A 322 1.88 7.07 11.71
CA VAL A 322 1.25 5.81 12.11
C VAL A 322 0.69 5.91 13.52
N ALA A 323 1.48 6.41 14.49
CA ALA A 323 1.01 6.62 15.87
C ALA A 323 -0.18 7.57 15.90
N THR A 324 -0.06 8.73 15.25
CA THR A 324 -1.12 9.74 15.15
C THR A 324 -2.39 9.15 14.51
N TRP A 325 -2.24 8.44 13.39
CA TRP A 325 -3.39 7.82 12.71
C TRP A 325 -4.12 6.78 13.58
N VAL A 326 -3.37 5.96 14.32
CA VAL A 326 -3.94 4.94 15.21
C VAL A 326 -4.66 5.58 16.40
N VAL A 327 -4.04 6.55 17.05
CA VAL A 327 -4.55 7.17 18.29
C VAL A 327 -5.69 8.13 18.00
N ASP A 328 -5.54 9.06 17.05
CA ASP A 328 -6.53 10.09 16.74
C ASP A 328 -7.85 9.53 16.19
N ASN A 329 -7.76 8.37 15.50
CA ASN A 329 -8.95 7.68 15.02
C ASN A 329 -9.52 6.66 16.00
N ASN A 330 -8.97 6.52 17.19
CA ASN A 330 -9.37 5.52 18.18
C ASN A 330 -9.34 4.08 17.63
N TYR A 331 -8.33 3.74 16.81
CA TYR A 331 -8.16 2.39 16.27
C TYR A 331 -7.30 1.51 17.18
N GLY A 332 -6.66 2.10 18.18
CA GLY A 332 -5.77 1.39 19.08
C GLY A 332 -4.95 2.33 19.97
N ILE A 333 -3.79 1.85 20.36
CA ILE A 333 -2.82 2.58 21.16
C ILE A 333 -1.44 2.56 20.51
N ASN A 334 -0.58 3.50 20.92
CA ASN A 334 0.82 3.54 20.54
C ASN A 334 1.72 3.23 21.73
N THR A 335 2.85 2.59 21.48
CA THR A 335 3.93 2.40 22.46
C THR A 335 5.28 2.74 21.83
N LEU A 336 6.19 3.25 22.65
CA LEU A 336 7.55 3.51 22.20
C LEU A 336 8.26 2.22 21.80
N PRO A 337 9.18 2.27 20.83
CA PRO A 337 9.90 1.09 20.35
C PRO A 337 11.03 0.69 21.31
N LYS A 338 10.68 0.36 22.55
CA LYS A 338 11.57 -0.10 23.62
C LYS A 338 11.03 -1.39 24.21
N VAL A 339 11.94 -2.32 24.53
CA VAL A 339 11.56 -3.64 25.04
C VAL A 339 10.69 -3.56 26.29
N ASP A 340 11.05 -2.72 27.25
CA ASP A 340 10.32 -2.61 28.51
C ASP A 340 8.94 -1.96 28.34
N ASP A 341 8.83 -0.97 27.45
CA ASP A 341 7.56 -0.32 27.16
C ASP A 341 6.58 -1.31 26.49
N LEU A 342 7.06 -2.14 25.55
CA LEU A 342 6.25 -3.19 24.94
C LEU A 342 5.80 -4.23 25.97
N VAL A 343 6.72 -4.73 26.81
CA VAL A 343 6.41 -5.71 27.85
C VAL A 343 5.35 -5.16 28.80
N ASN A 344 5.48 -3.90 29.22
CA ASN A 344 4.51 -3.25 30.08
C ASN A 344 3.12 -3.15 29.42
N VAL A 345 3.07 -2.83 28.12
CA VAL A 345 1.80 -2.78 27.37
C VAL A 345 1.19 -4.17 27.23
N PHE A 346 1.99 -5.22 26.97
CA PHE A 346 1.48 -6.59 26.90
C PHE A 346 0.82 -7.00 28.22
N PHE A 347 1.43 -6.70 29.38
CA PHE A 347 0.83 -6.97 30.69
C PHE A 347 -0.41 -6.09 30.95
N LYS A 348 -0.45 -4.84 30.52
CA LYS A 348 -1.67 -4.02 30.63
C LYS A 348 -2.84 -4.62 29.85
N ILE A 349 -2.58 -5.15 28.65
CA ILE A 349 -3.59 -5.83 27.82
C ILE A 349 -4.03 -7.14 28.49
N GLU A 350 -3.10 -7.94 29.00
CA GLU A 350 -3.39 -9.15 29.75
C GLU A 350 -4.26 -8.87 30.97
N ASN A 351 -4.04 -7.76 31.65
CA ASN A 351 -4.81 -7.32 32.81
C ASN A 351 -6.11 -6.54 32.45
N GLY A 352 -6.60 -6.67 31.21
CA GLY A 352 -7.90 -6.17 30.80
C GLY A 352 -7.91 -4.72 30.30
N LEU A 353 -6.80 -4.20 29.76
CA LEU A 353 -6.81 -2.91 29.12
C LEU A 353 -7.81 -2.90 27.95
N THR A 354 -8.82 -2.06 28.06
CA THR A 354 -9.81 -1.83 27.00
C THR A 354 -9.63 -0.47 26.37
N ILE A 355 -10.00 -0.34 25.10
CA ILE A 355 -10.04 0.95 24.39
C ILE A 355 -11.46 1.23 23.91
N ASN A 356 -11.81 2.51 23.92
CA ASN A 356 -13.09 2.95 23.35
C ASN A 356 -12.94 3.04 21.82
N LYS A 357 -13.09 1.88 21.14
CA LYS A 357 -12.84 1.76 19.72
C LYS A 357 -13.90 2.49 18.90
N LYS A 358 -13.46 3.26 17.92
CA LYS A 358 -14.37 3.81 16.91
C LYS A 358 -14.92 2.69 16.03
N ILE A 359 -16.23 2.55 16.00
CA ILE A 359 -16.90 1.68 15.05
C ILE A 359 -16.75 2.32 13.67
N VAL A 360 -16.07 1.64 12.77
CA VAL A 360 -15.91 2.07 11.38
C VAL A 360 -16.91 1.32 10.53
N ASP A 361 -17.57 2.01 9.61
CA ASP A 361 -18.33 1.34 8.58
C ASP A 361 -17.42 0.33 7.86
N GLN A 362 -17.82 -0.92 7.82
CA GLN A 362 -17.06 -1.99 7.19
C GLN A 362 -16.70 -1.67 5.73
N ASN A 363 -17.56 -0.90 5.05
CA ASN A 363 -17.33 -0.49 3.67
C ASN A 363 -16.32 0.66 3.53
N TYR A 364 -15.91 1.31 4.62
CA TYR A 364 -15.03 2.49 4.53
C TYR A 364 -13.71 2.18 3.80
N PHE A 365 -13.11 1.03 4.09
CA PHE A 365 -11.88 0.56 3.44
C PHE A 365 -12.13 -0.42 2.27
N SER A 366 -13.37 -0.56 1.82
CA SER A 366 -13.67 -1.44 0.68
C SER A 366 -13.00 -0.95 -0.61
N ILE A 367 -12.69 -1.89 -1.49
CA ILE A 367 -12.20 -1.58 -2.84
C ILE A 367 -13.21 -0.70 -3.59
N GLU A 368 -14.50 -0.96 -3.44
CA GLU A 368 -15.55 -0.19 -4.09
C GLU A 368 -15.53 1.29 -3.67
N ASN A 369 -15.44 1.57 -2.37
CA ASN A 369 -15.35 2.94 -1.85
C ASN A 369 -14.06 3.65 -2.32
N PHE A 370 -12.93 2.93 -2.31
CA PHE A 370 -11.68 3.44 -2.85
C PHE A 370 -11.81 3.80 -4.33
N VAL A 371 -12.36 2.90 -5.14
CA VAL A 371 -12.59 3.12 -6.58
C VAL A 371 -13.50 4.32 -6.82
N HIS A 372 -14.58 4.46 -6.02
CA HIS A 372 -15.48 5.60 -6.12
C HIS A 372 -14.75 6.94 -5.87
N LYS A 373 -13.92 6.99 -4.82
CA LYS A 373 -13.10 8.18 -4.50
C LYS A 373 -12.14 8.51 -5.65
N ILE A 374 -11.39 7.51 -6.16
CA ILE A 374 -10.44 7.72 -7.27
C ILE A 374 -11.15 8.17 -8.55
N PHE A 375 -12.27 7.54 -8.89
CA PHE A 375 -13.08 7.89 -10.06
C PHE A 375 -13.51 9.36 -10.01
N ASN A 376 -14.01 9.82 -8.87
CA ASN A 376 -14.40 11.21 -8.67
C ASN A 376 -13.21 12.18 -8.79
N ILE A 377 -12.04 11.84 -8.26
CA ILE A 377 -10.83 12.67 -8.39
C ILE A 377 -10.38 12.78 -9.85
N VAL A 378 -10.49 11.68 -10.61
CA VAL A 378 -10.08 11.65 -12.02
C VAL A 378 -11.04 12.46 -12.91
N PHE A 379 -12.35 12.35 -12.70
CA PHE A 379 -13.35 12.90 -13.63
C PHE A 379 -14.03 14.18 -13.15
N ASN A 380 -14.17 14.42 -11.84
CA ASN A 380 -14.88 15.59 -11.30
C ASN A 380 -13.94 16.76 -11.00
N LYS A 381 -13.11 17.14 -11.98
CA LYS A 381 -12.22 18.29 -11.89
C LYS A 381 -13.04 19.59 -11.89
N GLY A 382 -13.38 20.11 -10.72
CA GLY A 382 -13.96 21.44 -10.61
C GLY A 382 -15.35 21.54 -9.99
N ARG A 383 -15.87 20.51 -9.35
CA ARG A 383 -17.05 20.63 -8.49
C ARG A 383 -16.64 20.45 -7.02
N ALA A 384 -15.97 21.44 -6.46
CA ALA A 384 -15.81 21.65 -5.02
C ALA A 384 -15.37 23.11 -4.79
#